data_c674e550214111aed70a35b7dc4dfa96
#
_entry.id   c674e550214111aed70a35b7dc4dfa96
#
_cell.length_a   1.000
_cell.length_b   1.000
_cell.length_c   1.000
_cell.angle_alpha   90.00
_cell.angle_beta   90.00
_cell.angle_gamma   90.00
#
_symmetry.space_group_name_H-M   'P 1'
#
loop_
_entity.id
_entity.type
_entity.pdbx_description
1 polymer ?
#
loop_
_entity_poly.entity_id
_entity_poly.type
_entity_poly.pdbx_seq_one_letter_code
_entity_poly.pdbx_strand_id
1 'polypeptide(L)'
;MQFTVQTRLSPDATTASGFDTLGAQHGVLLRSLYAEMARNGGKALDYKTAFCAKHQITARTFNALRVEVQGAIDSVRELLKAQAQDLSRQIARLKTRLKASGKRLDQHKAKALKLTPQRLESERRAHHHRQRALNKKTQKLAAVKQRLAAPVPGIAFGTRKLFRQQWHADSAPFKDAAEWKAAWRAARSHQVFFLGAKDETGGNQS
;
A
#
# COMPACT_ATOMS: atom_id res chain seq x y z
N MET A 1 9.98 28.96 -4.02
CA MET A 1 9.41 28.19 -5.14
C MET A 1 10.29 26.98 -5.35
N GLN A 2 9.77 25.75 -5.25
CA GLN A 2 10.56 24.53 -5.47
C GLN A 2 10.28 24.03 -6.87
N PHE A 3 11.33 23.69 -7.64
CA PHE A 3 11.15 23.02 -8.93
C PHE A 3 11.82 21.66 -8.88
N THR A 4 11.19 20.72 -9.56
CA THR A 4 11.78 19.41 -9.82
C THR A 4 12.36 19.42 -11.23
N VAL A 5 13.66 19.17 -11.35
CA VAL A 5 14.32 18.97 -12.65
C VAL A 5 14.53 17.49 -12.86
N GLN A 6 14.11 17.00 -14.01
CA GLN A 6 14.36 15.62 -14.42
C GLN A 6 15.28 15.63 -15.63
N THR A 7 16.30 14.80 -15.60
CA THR A 7 17.19 14.54 -16.74
C THR A 7 17.36 13.02 -16.93
N ARG A 8 17.61 12.62 -18.17
CA ARG A 8 17.93 11.24 -18.51
C ARG A 8 19.43 11.13 -18.68
N LEU A 9 20.04 10.22 -17.94
CA LEU A 9 21.45 9.86 -18.10
C LEU A 9 21.55 8.66 -19.05
N SER A 10 22.61 8.64 -19.84
CA SER A 10 22.99 7.51 -20.72
C SER A 10 24.39 7.03 -20.31
N PRO A 11 24.49 6.33 -19.17
CA PRO A 11 25.79 5.85 -18.69
C PRO A 11 26.35 4.75 -19.58
N ASP A 12 27.67 4.60 -19.59
CA ASP A 12 28.33 3.42 -20.16
C ASP A 12 27.98 2.15 -19.34
N ALA A 13 28.33 0.98 -19.88
CA ALA A 13 27.98 -0.30 -19.28
C ALA A 13 28.55 -0.48 -17.86
N THR A 14 29.75 0.03 -17.61
CA THR A 14 30.44 -0.05 -16.31
C THR A 14 29.71 0.82 -15.28
N THR A 15 29.42 2.04 -15.62
CA THR A 15 28.67 2.99 -14.77
C THR A 15 27.25 2.49 -14.53
N ALA A 16 26.56 1.96 -15.53
CA ALA A 16 25.25 1.36 -15.39
C ALA A 16 25.26 0.19 -14.39
N SER A 17 26.23 -0.73 -14.49
CA SER A 17 26.40 -1.83 -13.53
C SER A 17 26.69 -1.34 -12.10
N GLY A 18 27.44 -0.25 -11.96
CA GLY A 18 27.66 0.42 -10.68
C GLY A 18 26.35 0.94 -10.07
N PHE A 19 25.51 1.60 -10.86
CA PHE A 19 24.20 2.07 -10.42
C PHE A 19 23.25 0.92 -10.03
N ASP A 20 23.25 -0.17 -10.78
CA ASP A 20 22.44 -1.35 -10.44
C ASP A 20 22.88 -1.96 -9.11
N THR A 21 24.18 -2.04 -8.86
CA THR A 21 24.74 -2.53 -7.60
C THR A 21 24.36 -1.62 -6.44
N LEU A 22 24.52 -0.32 -6.61
CA LEU A 22 24.14 0.70 -5.61
C LEU A 22 22.63 0.65 -5.31
N GLY A 23 21.79 0.58 -6.34
CA GLY A 23 20.36 0.46 -6.20
C GLY A 23 19.95 -0.83 -5.47
N ALA A 24 20.62 -1.94 -5.75
CA ALA A 24 20.38 -3.20 -5.05
C ALA A 24 20.73 -3.11 -3.56
N GLN A 25 21.89 -2.55 -3.23
CA GLN A 25 22.35 -2.33 -1.85
C GLN A 25 21.41 -1.38 -1.10
N HIS A 26 21.06 -0.23 -1.69
CA HIS A 26 20.13 0.72 -1.11
C HIS A 26 18.77 0.07 -0.83
N GLY A 27 18.24 -0.68 -1.78
CA GLY A 27 16.98 -1.40 -1.61
C GLY A 27 17.01 -2.47 -0.50
N VAL A 28 18.17 -3.11 -0.27
CA VAL A 28 18.35 -4.04 0.87
C VAL A 28 18.33 -3.29 2.18
N LEU A 29 19.07 -2.20 2.29
CA LEU A 29 19.14 -1.35 3.49
C LEU A 29 17.78 -0.76 3.85
N LEU A 30 17.06 -0.25 2.85
CA LEU A 30 15.71 0.31 3.02
C LEU A 30 14.75 -0.71 3.64
N ARG A 31 14.72 -1.93 3.10
CA ARG A 31 13.87 -3.01 3.61
C ARG A 31 14.32 -3.49 4.99
N SER A 32 15.62 -3.50 5.26
CA SER A 32 16.16 -3.86 6.58
C SER A 32 15.72 -2.87 7.66
N LEU A 33 15.82 -1.56 7.38
CA LEU A 33 15.35 -0.52 8.30
C LEU A 33 13.85 -0.64 8.55
N TYR A 34 13.06 -0.78 7.49
CA TYR A 34 11.63 -1.00 7.62
C TYR A 34 11.30 -2.26 8.46
N ALA A 35 12.01 -3.37 8.24
CA ALA A 35 11.78 -4.61 8.97
C ALA A 35 12.12 -4.48 10.46
N GLU A 36 13.15 -3.72 10.83
CA GLU A 36 13.48 -3.43 12.22
C GLU A 36 12.37 -2.59 12.88
N MET A 37 11.91 -1.54 12.22
CA MET A 37 10.78 -0.72 12.69
C MET A 37 9.48 -1.55 12.83
N ALA A 38 9.20 -2.42 11.87
CA ALA A 38 7.99 -3.24 11.89
C ALA A 38 7.99 -4.30 13.01
N ARG A 39 9.17 -4.83 13.37
CA ARG A 39 9.31 -5.82 14.45
C ARG A 39 9.28 -5.19 15.85
N ASN A 40 10.02 -4.13 16.03
CA ASN A 40 10.30 -3.58 17.35
C ASN A 40 9.45 -2.34 17.67
N GLY A 41 8.76 -1.76 16.69
CA GLY A 41 8.08 -0.48 16.80
C GLY A 41 9.06 0.69 16.85
N GLY A 42 8.60 1.84 17.31
CA GLY A 42 9.44 3.03 17.47
C GLY A 42 9.64 3.86 16.22
N LYS A 43 10.48 4.87 16.36
CA LYS A 43 10.84 5.77 15.26
C LYS A 43 12.15 5.30 14.61
N ALA A 44 12.32 5.55 13.32
CA ALA A 44 13.55 5.17 12.62
C ALA A 44 14.82 5.72 13.30
N LEU A 45 14.75 6.90 13.92
CA LEU A 45 15.89 7.51 14.64
C LEU A 45 16.39 6.67 15.82
N ASP A 46 15.51 5.90 16.45
CA ASP A 46 15.87 5.06 17.61
C ASP A 46 16.89 3.97 17.22
N TYR A 47 16.93 3.61 15.95
CA TYR A 47 17.82 2.58 15.40
C TYR A 47 19.12 3.14 14.80
N LYS A 48 19.28 4.47 14.69
CA LYS A 48 20.34 5.10 13.88
C LYS A 48 21.73 4.57 14.19
N THR A 49 22.16 4.62 15.43
CA THR A 49 23.54 4.24 15.83
C THR A 49 23.81 2.76 15.56
N ALA A 50 22.92 1.90 16.02
CA ALA A 50 23.05 0.45 15.84
C ALA A 50 22.98 0.04 14.36
N PHE A 51 22.09 0.66 13.58
CA PHE A 51 21.91 0.38 12.18
C PHE A 51 23.11 0.83 11.34
N CYS A 52 23.67 2.02 11.62
CA CYS A 52 24.88 2.51 10.95
C CYS A 52 26.08 1.60 11.23
N ALA A 53 26.27 1.19 12.48
CA ALA A 53 27.34 0.28 12.85
C ALA A 53 27.19 -1.10 12.19
N LYS A 54 25.99 -1.68 12.25
CA LYS A 54 25.68 -3.00 11.67
C LYS A 54 25.90 -3.08 10.18
N HIS A 55 25.51 -2.04 9.45
CA HIS A 55 25.56 -2.01 7.98
C HIS A 55 26.73 -1.22 7.41
N GLN A 56 27.62 -0.70 8.27
CA GLN A 56 28.79 0.11 7.90
C GLN A 56 28.46 1.27 6.97
N ILE A 57 27.35 1.97 7.25
CA ILE A 57 26.87 3.11 6.48
C ILE A 57 27.03 4.42 7.25
N THR A 58 27.12 5.53 6.51
CA THR A 58 27.22 6.86 7.09
C THR A 58 25.87 7.31 7.69
N ALA A 59 25.92 8.25 8.61
CA ALA A 59 24.74 8.90 9.16
C ALA A 59 23.89 9.61 8.08
N ARG A 60 24.53 10.08 7.02
CA ARG A 60 23.85 10.71 5.87
C ARG A 60 23.04 9.67 5.08
N THR A 61 23.65 8.53 4.76
CA THR A 61 22.97 7.41 4.11
C THR A 61 21.77 6.94 4.94
N PHE A 62 21.95 6.78 6.26
CA PHE A 62 20.85 6.43 7.15
C PHE A 62 19.71 7.46 7.10
N ASN A 63 20.03 8.76 7.11
CA ASN A 63 19.00 9.81 7.03
C ASN A 63 18.23 9.76 5.71
N ALA A 64 18.87 9.45 4.59
CA ALA A 64 18.21 9.23 3.32
C ALA A 64 17.23 8.05 3.39
N LEU A 65 17.68 6.88 3.86
CA LEU A 65 16.84 5.72 4.08
C LEU A 65 15.65 6.01 5.00
N ARG A 66 15.87 6.76 6.07
CA ARG A 66 14.83 7.16 7.03
C ARG A 66 13.74 7.99 6.36
N VAL A 67 14.12 8.99 5.57
CA VAL A 67 13.17 9.88 4.88
C VAL A 67 12.33 9.06 3.89
N GLU A 68 12.96 8.17 3.15
CA GLU A 68 12.28 7.31 2.18
C GLU A 68 11.33 6.32 2.84
N VAL A 69 11.76 5.62 3.89
CA VAL A 69 10.90 4.70 4.66
C VAL A 69 9.72 5.45 5.28
N GLN A 70 9.97 6.61 5.88
CA GLN A 70 8.91 7.41 6.48
C GLN A 70 7.90 7.88 5.43
N GLY A 71 8.37 8.38 4.29
CA GLY A 71 7.52 8.77 3.17
C GLY A 71 6.65 7.62 2.66
N ALA A 72 7.21 6.42 2.56
CA ALA A 72 6.45 5.23 2.19
C ALA A 72 5.39 4.84 3.24
N ILE A 73 5.72 4.93 4.53
CA ILE A 73 4.78 4.70 5.64
C ILE A 73 3.63 5.70 5.59
N ASP A 74 3.94 6.98 5.45
CA ASP A 74 2.94 8.05 5.45
C ASP A 74 2.03 7.96 4.22
N SER A 75 2.59 7.66 3.05
CA SER A 75 1.81 7.40 1.84
C SER A 75 0.80 6.26 2.03
N VAL A 76 1.22 5.14 2.63
CA VAL A 76 0.31 4.02 2.91
C VAL A 76 -0.75 4.41 3.93
N ARG A 77 -0.42 5.19 4.96
CA ARG A 77 -1.39 5.69 5.95
C ARG A 77 -2.45 6.56 5.30
N GLU A 78 -2.05 7.50 4.44
CA GLU A 78 -3.01 8.34 3.72
C GLU A 78 -3.94 7.53 2.80
N LEU A 79 -3.41 6.55 2.08
CA LEU A 79 -4.22 5.62 1.28
C LEU A 79 -5.22 4.83 2.13
N LEU A 80 -4.80 4.35 3.32
CA LEU A 80 -5.69 3.63 4.23
C LEU A 80 -6.78 4.54 4.82
N LYS A 81 -6.46 5.80 5.14
CA LYS A 81 -7.45 6.80 5.59
C LYS A 81 -8.49 7.06 4.51
N ALA A 82 -8.05 7.33 3.28
CA ALA A 82 -8.95 7.54 2.15
C ALA A 82 -9.84 6.32 1.88
N GLN A 83 -9.27 5.11 1.95
CA GLN A 83 -10.02 3.86 1.80
C GLN A 83 -11.06 3.66 2.92
N ALA A 84 -10.71 3.99 4.16
CA ALA A 84 -11.64 3.90 5.30
C ALA A 84 -12.81 4.87 5.16
N GLN A 85 -12.54 6.11 4.72
CA GLN A 85 -13.58 7.11 4.46
C GLN A 85 -14.52 6.68 3.33
N ASP A 86 -13.98 6.16 2.24
CA ASP A 86 -14.78 5.68 1.11
C ASP A 86 -15.67 4.50 1.51
N LEU A 87 -15.11 3.50 2.20
CA LEU A 87 -15.87 2.37 2.74
C LEU A 87 -16.98 2.84 3.69
N SER A 88 -16.70 3.82 4.56
CA SER A 88 -17.69 4.38 5.49
C SER A 88 -18.86 5.03 4.74
N ARG A 89 -18.56 5.81 3.68
CA ARG A 89 -19.60 6.41 2.80
C ARG A 89 -20.43 5.34 2.09
N GLN A 90 -19.80 4.30 1.58
CA GLN A 90 -20.48 3.20 0.90
C GLN A 90 -21.38 2.40 1.87
N ILE A 91 -20.92 2.16 3.10
CA ILE A 91 -21.69 1.51 4.16
C ILE A 91 -22.92 2.34 4.54
N ALA A 92 -22.76 3.65 4.71
CA ALA A 92 -23.88 4.55 4.99
C ALA A 92 -24.96 4.49 3.90
N ARG A 93 -24.56 4.58 2.62
CA ARG A 93 -25.47 4.45 1.47
C ARG A 93 -26.18 3.09 1.44
N LEU A 94 -25.47 2.00 1.75
CA LEU A 94 -26.05 0.66 1.78
C LEU A 94 -27.05 0.53 2.93
N LYS A 95 -26.77 1.06 4.12
CA LYS A 95 -27.69 1.07 5.27
C LYS A 95 -29.00 1.80 4.93
N THR A 96 -28.91 2.98 4.30
CA THR A 96 -30.11 3.73 3.86
C THR A 96 -30.93 2.92 2.85
N ARG A 97 -30.31 2.35 1.83
CA ARG A 97 -30.99 1.52 0.84
C ARG A 97 -31.58 0.25 1.43
N LEU A 98 -30.91 -0.37 2.38
CA LEU A 98 -31.36 -1.56 3.08
C LEU A 98 -32.61 -1.24 3.93
N LYS A 99 -32.58 -0.12 4.69
CA LYS A 99 -33.72 0.37 5.47
C LYS A 99 -34.93 0.63 4.57
N ALA A 100 -34.74 1.31 3.44
CA ALA A 100 -35.82 1.58 2.49
C ALA A 100 -36.40 0.29 1.88
N SER A 101 -35.56 -0.66 1.55
CA SER A 101 -35.96 -1.97 1.03
C SER A 101 -36.73 -2.78 2.09
N GLY A 102 -36.24 -2.82 3.33
CA GLY A 102 -36.93 -3.45 4.44
C GLY A 102 -38.32 -2.88 4.65
N LYS A 103 -38.42 -1.54 4.71
CA LYS A 103 -39.73 -0.85 4.86
C LYS A 103 -40.74 -1.25 3.77
N ARG A 104 -40.30 -1.35 2.48
CA ARG A 104 -41.17 -1.79 1.39
C ARG A 104 -41.65 -3.23 1.56
N LEU A 105 -40.79 -4.13 1.98
CA LEU A 105 -41.11 -5.53 2.24
C LEU A 105 -42.11 -5.66 3.42
N ASP A 106 -41.93 -4.87 4.48
CA ASP A 106 -42.83 -4.86 5.64
C ASP A 106 -44.18 -4.27 5.29
N GLN A 107 -44.23 -3.19 4.52
CA GLN A 107 -45.49 -2.60 4.00
C GLN A 107 -46.25 -3.60 3.12
N HIS A 108 -45.54 -4.41 2.31
CA HIS A 108 -46.18 -5.45 1.51
C HIS A 108 -46.79 -6.55 2.42
N LYS A 109 -46.06 -7.01 3.46
CA LYS A 109 -46.58 -7.95 4.45
C LYS A 109 -47.80 -7.44 5.17
N ALA A 110 -47.79 -6.15 5.54
CA ALA A 110 -48.93 -5.48 6.19
C ALA A 110 -50.08 -5.14 5.21
N LYS A 111 -50.05 -5.58 3.96
CA LYS A 111 -50.99 -5.27 2.88
C LYS A 111 -51.16 -3.77 2.57
N ALA A 112 -50.31 -2.91 3.14
CA ALA A 112 -50.29 -1.47 2.87
C ALA A 112 -49.69 -1.11 1.50
N LEU A 113 -48.90 -2.01 0.94
CA LEU A 113 -48.30 -1.89 -0.40
C LEU A 113 -48.50 -3.22 -1.15
N LYS A 114 -49.16 -3.16 -2.32
CA LYS A 114 -49.34 -4.35 -3.18
C LYS A 114 -48.20 -4.41 -4.21
N LEU A 115 -47.30 -5.38 -4.08
CA LEU A 115 -46.28 -5.71 -5.08
C LEU A 115 -46.73 -6.92 -5.88
N THR A 116 -46.42 -6.93 -7.19
CA THR A 116 -46.59 -8.16 -8.01
C THR A 116 -45.63 -9.23 -7.51
N PRO A 117 -45.93 -10.53 -7.70
CA PRO A 117 -45.02 -11.63 -7.28
C PRO A 117 -43.61 -11.48 -7.80
N GLN A 118 -43.45 -11.07 -9.04
CA GLN A 118 -42.15 -10.82 -9.66
C GLN A 118 -41.38 -9.68 -9.00
N ARG A 119 -42.05 -8.55 -8.70
CA ARG A 119 -41.44 -7.41 -8.00
C ARG A 119 -41.10 -7.75 -6.56
N LEU A 120 -41.93 -8.51 -5.89
CA LEU A 120 -41.66 -8.96 -4.52
C LEU A 120 -40.40 -9.83 -4.45
N GLU A 121 -40.28 -10.77 -5.36
CA GLU A 121 -39.12 -11.66 -5.44
C GLU A 121 -37.84 -10.87 -5.77
N SER A 122 -37.91 -9.94 -6.75
CA SER A 122 -36.79 -9.06 -7.08
C SER A 122 -36.36 -8.20 -5.90
N GLU A 123 -37.30 -7.62 -5.13
CA GLU A 123 -36.97 -6.82 -3.95
C GLU A 123 -36.37 -7.64 -2.82
N ARG A 124 -36.83 -8.89 -2.61
CA ARG A 124 -36.22 -9.83 -1.63
C ARG A 124 -34.79 -10.16 -2.00
N ARG A 125 -34.54 -10.50 -3.27
CA ARG A 125 -33.16 -10.77 -3.78
C ARG A 125 -32.26 -9.55 -3.61
N ALA A 126 -32.75 -8.38 -4.02
CA ALA A 126 -32.00 -7.13 -3.88
C ALA A 126 -31.70 -6.79 -2.40
N HIS A 127 -32.66 -7.01 -1.50
CA HIS A 127 -32.47 -6.81 -0.06
C HIS A 127 -31.37 -7.75 0.47
N HIS A 128 -31.44 -9.05 0.14
CA HIS A 128 -30.44 -10.02 0.55
C HIS A 128 -29.02 -9.69 0.01
N HIS A 129 -28.92 -9.28 -1.27
CA HIS A 129 -27.63 -8.87 -1.84
C HIS A 129 -27.07 -7.62 -1.16
N ARG A 130 -27.91 -6.64 -0.81
CA ARG A 130 -27.49 -5.44 -0.06
C ARG A 130 -26.98 -5.82 1.32
N GLN A 131 -27.66 -6.74 2.01
CA GLN A 131 -27.22 -7.24 3.32
C GLN A 131 -25.84 -7.91 3.24
N ARG A 132 -25.63 -8.80 2.27
CA ARG A 132 -24.31 -9.43 2.05
C ARG A 132 -23.23 -8.41 1.72
N ALA A 133 -23.55 -7.42 0.87
CA ALA A 133 -22.61 -6.35 0.51
C ALA A 133 -22.28 -5.47 1.73
N LEU A 134 -23.24 -5.17 2.58
CA LEU A 134 -23.03 -4.45 3.83
C LEU A 134 -22.07 -5.19 4.75
N ASN A 135 -22.30 -6.48 4.98
CA ASN A 135 -21.45 -7.32 5.84
C ASN A 135 -20.00 -7.37 5.30
N LYS A 136 -19.83 -7.63 3.99
CA LYS A 136 -18.48 -7.64 3.37
C LYS A 136 -17.75 -6.29 3.51
N LYS A 137 -18.46 -5.17 3.30
CA LYS A 137 -17.85 -3.84 3.41
C LYS A 137 -17.53 -3.48 4.86
N THR A 138 -18.35 -3.87 5.81
CA THR A 138 -18.10 -3.67 7.25
C THR A 138 -16.86 -4.44 7.70
N GLN A 139 -16.73 -5.70 7.31
CA GLN A 139 -15.53 -6.50 7.57
C GLN A 139 -14.28 -5.88 6.94
N LYS A 140 -14.39 -5.41 5.68
CA LYS A 140 -13.28 -4.75 5.00
C LYS A 140 -12.89 -3.44 5.70
N LEU A 141 -13.85 -2.66 6.18
CA LEU A 141 -13.58 -1.44 6.95
C LEU A 141 -12.87 -1.75 8.27
N ALA A 142 -13.29 -2.80 8.97
CA ALA A 142 -12.63 -3.23 10.21
C ALA A 142 -11.17 -3.62 9.95
N ALA A 143 -10.89 -4.40 8.90
CA ALA A 143 -9.53 -4.77 8.51
C ALA A 143 -8.67 -3.55 8.12
N VAL A 144 -9.23 -2.56 7.41
CA VAL A 144 -8.52 -1.32 7.06
C VAL A 144 -8.20 -0.52 8.32
N LYS A 145 -9.15 -0.38 9.25
CA LYS A 145 -8.93 0.31 10.53
C LYS A 145 -7.87 -0.38 11.38
N GLN A 146 -7.86 -1.71 11.44
CA GLN A 146 -6.83 -2.47 12.14
C GLN A 146 -5.44 -2.21 11.55
N ARG A 147 -5.31 -2.19 10.21
CA ARG A 147 -4.05 -1.85 9.54
C ARG A 147 -3.61 -0.41 9.79
N LEU A 148 -4.56 0.52 9.89
CA LEU A 148 -4.28 1.93 10.18
C LEU A 148 -3.82 2.14 11.63
N ALA A 149 -4.31 1.33 12.57
CA ALA A 149 -3.93 1.36 13.97
C ALA A 149 -2.55 0.73 14.24
N ALA A 150 -2.00 -0.03 13.29
CA ALA A 150 -0.67 -0.61 13.44
C ALA A 150 0.41 0.48 13.52
N PRO A 151 1.40 0.37 14.42
CA PRO A 151 2.50 1.33 14.54
C PRO A 151 3.23 1.54 13.22
N VAL A 152 3.49 0.46 12.49
CA VAL A 152 4.07 0.46 11.15
C VAL A 152 3.15 -0.33 10.22
N PRO A 153 2.48 0.33 9.25
CA PRO A 153 1.60 -0.36 8.33
C PRO A 153 2.40 -1.24 7.37
N GLY A 154 1.82 -2.36 6.94
CA GLY A 154 2.47 -3.24 5.97
C GLY A 154 2.67 -2.56 4.61
N ILE A 155 3.92 -2.48 4.19
CA ILE A 155 4.36 -1.91 2.92
C ILE A 155 4.81 -3.04 2.00
N ALA A 156 4.42 -2.98 0.73
CA ALA A 156 4.99 -3.83 -0.32
C ALA A 156 6.05 -3.03 -1.08
N PHE A 157 7.31 -3.39 -0.90
CA PHE A 157 8.38 -2.90 -1.76
C PHE A 157 8.30 -3.62 -3.11
N GLY A 158 8.23 -2.87 -4.19
CA GLY A 158 7.90 -3.37 -5.51
C GLY A 158 6.40 -3.27 -5.84
N THR A 159 5.97 -3.89 -6.91
CA THR A 159 4.56 -3.78 -7.34
C THR A 159 3.70 -4.92 -6.78
N ARG A 160 2.46 -4.59 -6.37
CA ARG A 160 1.49 -5.61 -5.93
C ARG A 160 1.16 -6.64 -7.02
N LYS A 161 1.19 -6.23 -8.28
CA LYS A 161 0.94 -7.12 -9.41
C LYS A 161 2.00 -8.21 -9.44
N LEU A 162 3.26 -7.82 -9.41
CA LEU A 162 4.40 -8.74 -9.43
C LEU A 162 4.43 -9.65 -8.19
N PHE A 163 4.09 -9.10 -6.99
CA PHE A 163 3.97 -9.90 -5.78
C PHE A 163 2.91 -11.00 -5.89
N ARG A 164 1.75 -10.71 -6.50
CA ARG A 164 0.68 -11.69 -6.67
C ARG A 164 1.04 -12.78 -7.68
N GLN A 165 1.83 -12.47 -8.69
CA GLN A 165 2.22 -13.40 -9.75
C GLN A 165 3.00 -14.62 -9.23
N GLN A 166 3.64 -14.53 -8.06
CA GLN A 166 4.29 -15.70 -7.44
C GLN A 166 3.33 -16.87 -7.11
N TRP A 167 2.04 -16.56 -6.94
CA TRP A 167 1.00 -17.54 -6.58
C TRP A 167 0.14 -18.00 -7.78
N HIS A 168 0.39 -17.45 -8.97
CA HIS A 168 -0.37 -17.68 -10.18
C HIS A 168 0.57 -17.98 -11.34
N ALA A 169 1.41 -19.01 -11.17
CA ALA A 169 2.44 -19.39 -12.16
C ALA A 169 1.81 -19.65 -13.54
N ASP A 170 0.63 -20.27 -13.60
CA ASP A 170 -0.04 -20.64 -14.86
C ASP A 170 -0.54 -19.44 -15.68
N SER A 171 -0.68 -18.26 -15.05
CA SER A 171 -1.11 -17.02 -15.70
C SER A 171 -0.05 -15.91 -15.67
N ALA A 172 1.13 -16.20 -15.13
CA ALA A 172 2.23 -15.25 -15.03
C ALA A 172 3.06 -15.23 -16.33
N PRO A 173 3.62 -14.07 -16.72
CA PRO A 173 4.47 -13.96 -17.90
C PRO A 173 5.89 -14.55 -17.68
N PHE A 174 6.13 -15.25 -16.58
CA PHE A 174 7.41 -15.82 -16.19
C PHE A 174 7.46 -17.31 -16.46
N LYS A 175 8.57 -17.77 -17.06
CA LYS A 175 8.77 -19.19 -17.37
C LYS A 175 8.95 -20.05 -16.12
N ASP A 176 9.60 -19.48 -15.10
CA ASP A 176 9.89 -20.15 -13.85
C ASP A 176 9.99 -19.21 -12.64
N ALA A 177 10.18 -19.79 -11.48
CA ALA A 177 10.34 -19.06 -10.23
C ALA A 177 11.63 -18.22 -10.17
N ALA A 178 12.67 -18.59 -10.93
CA ALA A 178 13.93 -17.86 -10.96
C ALA A 178 13.77 -16.55 -11.74
N GLU A 179 13.12 -16.59 -12.89
CA GLU A 179 12.78 -15.40 -13.69
C GLU A 179 11.89 -14.43 -12.89
N TRP A 180 10.84 -14.95 -12.21
CA TRP A 180 10.04 -14.13 -11.31
C TRP A 180 10.89 -13.49 -10.19
N LYS A 181 11.78 -14.26 -9.55
CA LYS A 181 12.67 -13.74 -8.50
C LYS A 181 13.58 -12.64 -9.01
N ALA A 182 14.12 -12.78 -10.24
CA ALA A 182 14.95 -11.76 -10.87
C ALA A 182 14.16 -10.47 -11.10
N ALA A 183 12.96 -10.56 -11.70
CA ALA A 183 12.08 -9.41 -11.90
C ALA A 183 11.65 -8.78 -10.57
N TRP A 184 11.39 -9.60 -9.55
CA TRP A 184 11.04 -9.11 -8.20
C TRP A 184 12.20 -8.39 -7.51
N ARG A 185 13.44 -8.84 -7.71
CA ARG A 185 14.63 -8.14 -7.22
C ARG A 185 14.81 -6.81 -7.96
N ALA A 186 14.74 -6.82 -9.28
CA ALA A 186 14.87 -5.62 -10.12
C ALA A 186 13.83 -4.55 -9.74
N ALA A 187 12.57 -4.93 -9.57
CA ALA A 187 11.50 -4.01 -9.17
C ALA A 187 11.69 -3.36 -7.79
N ARG A 188 12.65 -3.82 -6.99
CA ARG A 188 12.96 -3.30 -5.64
C ARG A 188 14.31 -2.61 -5.53
N SER A 189 15.01 -2.45 -6.65
CA SER A 189 16.40 -1.99 -6.70
C SER A 189 16.62 -0.82 -7.67
N HIS A 190 15.55 -0.16 -8.09
CA HIS A 190 15.59 0.81 -9.19
C HIS A 190 15.67 2.28 -8.75
N GLN A 191 15.65 2.55 -7.45
CA GLN A 191 15.71 3.92 -6.94
C GLN A 191 16.77 4.02 -5.84
N VAL A 192 17.48 5.13 -5.86
CA VAL A 192 18.40 5.54 -4.79
C VAL A 192 18.06 6.98 -4.44
N PHE A 193 17.95 7.26 -3.16
CA PHE A 193 17.65 8.58 -2.64
C PHE A 193 18.85 9.12 -1.86
N PHE A 194 19.30 10.32 -2.22
CA PHE A 194 20.38 11.02 -1.54
C PHE A 194 19.85 12.30 -0.88
N LEU A 195 20.34 12.57 0.33
CA LEU A 195 20.10 13.84 1.01
C LEU A 195 21.27 14.80 0.77
N GLY A 196 20.96 16.03 0.44
CA GLY A 196 21.91 17.11 0.35
C GLY A 196 22.40 17.64 1.70
N ALA A 197 22.90 18.86 1.71
CA ALA A 197 23.35 19.55 2.91
C ALA A 197 22.20 19.76 3.92
N LYS A 198 22.55 20.07 5.17
CA LYS A 198 21.59 20.17 6.28
C LYS A 198 20.54 21.25 6.06
N ASP A 199 20.88 22.30 5.37
CA ASP A 199 20.06 23.49 5.12
C ASP A 199 19.21 23.37 3.84
N GLU A 200 19.38 22.32 3.08
CA GLU A 200 18.62 22.07 1.85
C GLU A 200 17.48 21.10 2.13
N THR A 201 16.29 21.53 1.78
CA THR A 201 15.06 20.70 1.94
C THR A 201 14.94 19.63 0.86
N GLY A 202 15.77 19.68 -0.18
CA GLY A 202 15.86 18.71 -1.27
C GLY A 202 17.11 17.84 -1.21
N GLY A 203 17.10 16.73 -1.92
CA GLY A 203 18.30 15.93 -2.13
C GLY A 203 19.27 16.67 -3.04
N ASN A 204 20.54 16.73 -2.67
CA ASN A 204 21.60 17.28 -3.47
C ASN A 204 22.51 16.17 -3.95
N GLN A 205 22.79 16.15 -5.25
CA GLN A 205 23.77 15.25 -5.87
C GLN A 205 24.96 16.09 -6.30
N SER A 206 26.06 15.90 -5.66
CA SER A 206 27.37 16.41 -6.12
C SER A 206 28.15 15.33 -6.79
#